data_32ea4f3e3dea81f654ccf2111ce55941
#
_entry.id   32ea4f3e3dea81f654ccf2111ce55941
#
_cell.length_a   1.000
_cell.length_b   1.000
_cell.length_c   1.000
_cell.angle_alpha   90.00
_cell.angle_beta   90.00
_cell.angle_gamma   90.00
#
_symmetry.space_group_name_H-M   'P 1'
#
loop_
_entity.id
_entity.type
_entity.pdbx_description
1 polymer ?
#
loop_
_entity_poly.entity_id
_entity_poly.type
_entity_poly.pdbx_seq_one_letter_code
_entity_poly.pdbx_strand_id
1 'polypeptide(L)'
;DDEAPVIAAPVAVTPAGPARTSSNAGWSQLWALARFDIAAAVRSPAFIVLLGIGFVNSLASLWYADERYGNTIHPVTRIMIEALQGAFTIIPLIIAIYYAGELVWRDRERRMHEIIDSTPAPDWAFVVPKILSISIVLFSTLAASVLAAIFVQLLKGYFDLEVGKYFVWYVLPTTVSVVLFAVLAIFMQTLVSHKSFGWMLMLLFVVGQTTFDRLGFEHNLYQYAGNPGTPLSDMNGQGDFGRFAWWFRAYWSAAAVLLAVLAYALWRRGIGAPLRT
;
A
#
# COMPACT_ATOMS: atom_id res chain seq x y z
N ASP A 1 47.80 47.84 26.81
CA ASP A 1 47.95 46.52 26.17
C ASP A 1 46.72 46.24 25.33
N ASP A 2 46.82 46.67 24.06
CA ASP A 2 45.79 46.44 23.05
C ASP A 2 46.13 45.11 22.35
N GLU A 3 45.53 44.00 22.81
CA GLU A 3 45.54 42.75 22.06
C GLU A 3 44.51 42.81 20.90
N ALA A 4 45.06 42.97 19.69
CA ALA A 4 44.23 42.89 18.48
C ALA A 4 43.55 41.51 18.37
N PRO A 5 42.25 41.43 17.98
CA PRO A 5 41.56 40.16 17.85
C PRO A 5 42.24 39.28 16.77
N VAL A 6 42.64 38.09 17.17
CA VAL A 6 43.18 37.08 16.24
C VAL A 6 42.02 36.62 15.32
N ILE A 7 42.00 37.16 14.11
CA ILE A 7 41.11 36.71 13.05
C ILE A 7 41.57 35.30 12.65
N ALA A 8 40.82 34.31 13.10
CA ALA A 8 41.05 32.92 12.69
C ALA A 8 40.99 32.81 11.14
N ALA A 9 42.06 32.29 10.56
CA ALA A 9 42.15 32.09 9.12
C ALA A 9 40.96 31.24 8.64
N PRO A 10 40.33 31.55 7.49
CA PRO A 10 39.23 30.78 6.97
C PRO A 10 39.68 29.33 6.75
N VAL A 11 38.99 28.40 7.41
CA VAL A 11 39.19 26.96 7.21
C VAL A 11 38.90 26.69 5.73
N ALA A 12 39.94 26.32 4.98
CA ALA A 12 39.78 25.91 3.59
C ALA A 12 38.87 24.67 3.54
N VAL A 13 37.60 24.88 3.21
CA VAL A 13 36.65 23.80 2.94
C VAL A 13 37.13 23.15 1.63
N THR A 14 37.87 22.06 1.74
CA THR A 14 38.17 21.20 0.59
C THR A 14 36.84 20.77 -0.03
N PRO A 15 36.54 21.08 -1.31
CA PRO A 15 35.33 20.61 -1.94
C PRO A 15 35.32 19.09 -1.87
N ALA A 16 34.31 18.52 -1.23
CA ALA A 16 34.11 17.09 -1.18
C ALA A 16 34.03 16.61 -2.64
N GLY A 17 34.98 15.75 -3.03
CA GLY A 17 34.99 15.16 -4.36
C GLY A 17 33.65 14.48 -4.66
N PRO A 18 33.28 14.31 -5.95
CA PRO A 18 31.99 13.75 -6.31
C PRO A 18 31.80 12.41 -5.60
N ALA A 19 30.74 12.31 -4.80
CA ALA A 19 30.40 11.11 -4.07
C ALA A 19 30.29 9.96 -5.08
N ARG A 20 31.20 8.98 -5.00
CA ARG A 20 31.14 7.76 -5.80
C ARG A 20 29.90 7.00 -5.38
N THR A 21 28.79 7.19 -6.10
CA THR A 21 27.59 6.38 -5.97
C THR A 21 27.90 5.00 -6.55
N SER A 22 28.35 4.06 -5.73
CA SER A 22 28.36 2.67 -6.13
C SER A 22 26.89 2.23 -6.34
N SER A 23 26.62 1.45 -7.37
CA SER A 23 25.23 0.96 -7.67
C SER A 23 24.61 0.24 -6.47
N ASN A 24 25.41 -0.38 -5.61
CA ASN A 24 24.97 -1.03 -4.38
C ASN A 24 24.53 -0.04 -3.28
N ALA A 25 25.01 1.21 -3.30
CA ALA A 25 24.60 2.23 -2.33
C ALA A 25 23.13 2.65 -2.54
N GLY A 26 22.64 2.66 -3.77
CA GLY A 26 21.26 3.01 -4.08
C GLY A 26 20.24 1.99 -3.51
N TRP A 27 20.51 0.70 -3.65
CA TRP A 27 19.63 -0.35 -3.12
C TRP A 27 19.64 -0.41 -1.59
N SER A 28 20.78 -0.23 -0.95
CA SER A 28 20.88 -0.18 0.50
C SER A 28 20.16 1.03 1.10
N GLN A 29 20.25 2.20 0.45
CA GLN A 29 19.52 3.40 0.83
C GLN A 29 18.01 3.23 0.65
N LEU A 30 17.55 2.66 -0.48
CA LEU A 30 16.14 2.36 -0.72
C LEU A 30 15.58 1.46 0.38
N TRP A 31 16.29 0.36 0.69
CA TRP A 31 15.85 -0.57 1.72
C TRP A 31 15.86 0.05 3.12
N ALA A 32 16.86 0.88 3.45
CA ALA A 32 16.92 1.58 4.71
C ALA A 32 15.75 2.56 4.89
N LEU A 33 15.40 3.32 3.85
CA LEU A 33 14.26 4.23 3.84
C LEU A 33 12.94 3.46 3.95
N ALA A 34 12.77 2.40 3.14
CA ALA A 34 11.57 1.57 3.19
C ALA A 34 11.38 0.93 4.57
N ARG A 35 12.45 0.37 5.16
CA ARG A 35 12.42 -0.22 6.51
C ARG A 35 12.05 0.79 7.59
N PHE A 36 12.53 2.03 7.47
CA PHE A 36 12.15 3.10 8.38
C PHE A 36 10.66 3.44 8.26
N ASP A 37 10.14 3.55 7.03
CA ASP A 37 8.74 3.82 6.75
C ASP A 37 7.82 2.69 7.23
N ILE A 38 8.21 1.43 6.99
CA ILE A 38 7.49 0.25 7.48
C ILE A 38 7.42 0.26 9.02
N ALA A 39 8.56 0.48 9.68
CA ALA A 39 8.60 0.50 11.14
C ALA A 39 7.74 1.63 11.72
N ALA A 40 7.73 2.79 11.09
CA ALA A 40 6.88 3.92 11.49
C ALA A 40 5.40 3.61 11.29
N ALA A 41 5.02 2.95 10.18
CA ALA A 41 3.64 2.56 9.90
C ALA A 41 3.15 1.50 10.91
N VAL A 42 3.88 0.40 11.07
CA VAL A 42 3.48 -0.74 11.91
C VAL A 42 3.42 -0.36 13.40
N ARG A 43 4.26 0.56 13.86
CA ARG A 43 4.26 1.04 15.24
C ARG A 43 3.24 2.15 15.51
N SER A 44 2.56 2.65 14.49
CA SER A 44 1.59 3.72 14.70
C SER A 44 0.33 3.21 15.40
N PRO A 45 -0.25 3.98 16.35
CA PRO A 45 -1.51 3.61 16.99
C PRO A 45 -2.65 3.39 16.00
N ALA A 46 -2.69 4.18 14.93
CA ALA A 46 -3.70 4.07 13.88
C ALA A 46 -3.66 2.69 13.19
N PHE A 47 -2.46 2.16 12.88
CA PHE A 47 -2.32 0.84 12.30
C PHE A 47 -2.82 -0.26 13.23
N ILE A 48 -2.44 -0.19 14.50
CA ILE A 48 -2.83 -1.20 15.50
C ILE A 48 -4.36 -1.22 15.65
N VAL A 49 -5.00 -0.04 15.71
CA VAL A 49 -6.46 0.09 15.81
C VAL A 49 -7.15 -0.44 14.56
N LEU A 50 -6.70 -0.04 13.36
CA LEU A 50 -7.27 -0.51 12.08
C LEU A 50 -7.11 -2.01 11.92
N LEU A 51 -5.92 -2.54 12.21
CA LEU A 51 -5.65 -3.98 12.17
C LEU A 51 -6.52 -4.74 13.19
N GLY A 52 -6.65 -4.20 14.41
CA GLY A 52 -7.49 -4.79 15.46
C GLY A 52 -8.96 -4.84 15.07
N ILE A 53 -9.52 -3.75 14.54
CA ILE A 53 -10.90 -3.72 14.03
C ILE A 53 -11.08 -4.72 12.89
N GLY A 54 -10.14 -4.75 11.94
CA GLY A 54 -10.17 -5.70 10.83
C GLY A 54 -10.08 -7.15 11.31
N PHE A 55 -9.23 -7.43 12.27
CA PHE A 55 -9.06 -8.76 12.85
C PHE A 55 -10.33 -9.24 13.57
N VAL A 56 -10.93 -8.40 14.41
CA VAL A 56 -12.20 -8.73 15.10
C VAL A 56 -13.32 -8.98 14.10
N ASN A 57 -13.47 -8.10 13.10
CA ASN A 57 -14.48 -8.28 12.04
C ASN A 57 -14.25 -9.58 11.25
N SER A 58 -12.98 -9.89 10.93
CA SER A 58 -12.63 -11.12 10.23
C SER A 58 -12.91 -12.35 11.08
N LEU A 59 -12.55 -12.36 12.36
CA LEU A 59 -12.82 -13.48 13.26
C LEU A 59 -14.33 -13.77 13.35
N ALA A 60 -15.16 -12.75 13.48
CA ALA A 60 -16.61 -12.91 13.50
C ALA A 60 -17.12 -13.54 12.19
N SER A 61 -16.69 -13.01 11.04
CA SER A 61 -17.07 -13.54 9.74
C SER A 61 -16.58 -14.96 9.49
N LEU A 62 -15.33 -15.27 9.90
CA LEU A 62 -14.73 -16.60 9.77
C LEU A 62 -15.38 -17.62 10.69
N TRP A 63 -15.80 -17.18 11.89
CA TRP A 63 -16.45 -18.09 12.84
C TRP A 63 -17.80 -18.62 12.34
N TYR A 64 -18.56 -17.77 11.63
CA TYR A 64 -19.86 -18.13 11.06
C TYR A 64 -19.81 -18.51 9.56
N ALA A 65 -18.61 -18.56 8.97
CA ALA A 65 -18.46 -18.81 7.53
C ALA A 65 -18.93 -20.20 7.10
N ASP A 66 -18.87 -21.19 7.98
CA ASP A 66 -19.31 -22.57 7.76
C ASP A 66 -20.80 -22.79 8.02
N GLU A 67 -21.53 -21.77 8.51
CA GLU A 67 -22.98 -21.84 8.68
C GLU A 67 -23.69 -21.40 7.40
N ARG A 68 -24.18 -22.35 6.63
CA ARG A 68 -24.97 -22.08 5.41
C ARG A 68 -26.30 -22.78 5.46
N TYR A 69 -27.36 -22.03 5.25
CA TYR A 69 -28.74 -22.57 5.23
C TYR A 69 -29.15 -23.33 6.51
N GLY A 70 -28.63 -22.90 7.67
CA GLY A 70 -28.92 -23.53 8.96
C GLY A 70 -28.18 -24.83 9.22
N ASN A 71 -27.28 -25.25 8.35
CA ASN A 71 -26.43 -26.42 8.54
C ASN A 71 -24.96 -26.00 8.68
N THR A 72 -24.23 -26.66 9.57
CA THR A 72 -22.78 -26.50 9.72
C THR A 72 -22.09 -27.38 8.67
N ILE A 73 -21.26 -26.79 7.86
CA ILE A 73 -20.42 -27.46 6.87
C ILE A 73 -18.95 -27.41 7.31
N HIS A 74 -18.11 -28.27 6.75
CA HIS A 74 -16.69 -28.21 7.05
C HIS A 74 -16.07 -26.85 6.63
N PRO A 75 -15.24 -26.21 7.47
CA PRO A 75 -14.61 -24.92 7.18
C PRO A 75 -13.43 -25.09 6.20
N VAL A 76 -13.75 -25.55 4.98
CA VAL A 76 -12.73 -25.75 3.92
C VAL A 76 -12.08 -24.42 3.51
N THR A 77 -10.86 -24.48 3.01
CA THR A 77 -10.05 -23.32 2.65
C THR A 77 -10.78 -22.33 1.74
N ARG A 78 -11.57 -22.81 0.76
CA ARG A 78 -12.37 -21.96 -0.12
C ARG A 78 -13.37 -21.08 0.62
N ILE A 79 -14.11 -21.66 1.57
CA ILE A 79 -15.11 -20.93 2.36
C ILE A 79 -14.44 -19.86 3.23
N MET A 80 -13.30 -20.18 3.82
CA MET A 80 -12.53 -19.22 4.59
C MET A 80 -12.01 -18.06 3.72
N ILE A 81 -11.56 -18.34 2.49
CA ILE A 81 -11.14 -17.30 1.53
C ILE A 81 -12.34 -16.41 1.14
N GLU A 82 -13.51 -16.99 0.83
CA GLU A 82 -14.71 -16.23 0.52
C GLU A 82 -15.13 -15.32 1.68
N ALA A 83 -15.04 -15.81 2.92
CA ALA A 83 -15.32 -15.01 4.12
C ALA A 83 -14.33 -13.86 4.30
N LEU A 84 -13.02 -14.10 4.09
CA LEU A 84 -12.00 -13.06 4.14
C LEU A 84 -12.20 -12.01 3.04
N GLN A 85 -12.52 -12.42 1.82
CA GLN A 85 -12.81 -11.50 0.72
C GLN A 85 -14.02 -10.60 1.05
N GLY A 86 -15.04 -11.12 1.71
CA GLY A 86 -16.19 -10.33 2.15
C GLY A 86 -15.89 -9.38 3.31
N ALA A 87 -15.21 -9.87 4.33
CA ALA A 87 -15.05 -9.15 5.61
C ALA A 87 -13.80 -8.24 5.68
N PHE A 88 -12.72 -8.60 4.99
CA PHE A 88 -11.41 -7.96 5.19
C PHE A 88 -10.96 -7.09 4.00
N THR A 89 -11.76 -6.91 2.96
CA THR A 89 -11.35 -6.14 1.77
C THR A 89 -11.23 -4.64 2.05
N ILE A 90 -12.13 -4.08 2.87
CA ILE A 90 -12.20 -2.63 3.10
C ILE A 90 -11.06 -2.13 4.00
N ILE A 91 -10.58 -2.93 4.94
CA ILE A 91 -9.55 -2.53 5.90
C ILE A 91 -8.19 -2.27 5.23
N PRO A 92 -7.65 -3.16 4.36
CA PRO A 92 -6.44 -2.86 3.60
C PRO A 92 -6.58 -1.62 2.72
N LEU A 93 -7.76 -1.36 2.15
CA LEU A 93 -8.03 -0.16 1.36
C LEU A 93 -7.92 1.11 2.23
N ILE A 94 -8.53 1.12 3.42
CA ILE A 94 -8.41 2.24 4.37
C ILE A 94 -6.94 2.43 4.79
N ILE A 95 -6.23 1.35 5.09
CA ILE A 95 -4.80 1.39 5.41
C ILE A 95 -4.00 2.00 4.25
N ALA A 96 -4.26 1.58 3.01
CA ALA A 96 -3.58 2.10 1.83
C ALA A 96 -3.77 3.62 1.68
N ILE A 97 -5.02 4.10 1.79
CA ILE A 97 -5.37 5.52 1.65
C ILE A 97 -4.76 6.36 2.79
N TYR A 98 -4.90 5.88 4.02
CA TYR A 98 -4.39 6.58 5.21
C TYR A 98 -2.87 6.71 5.14
N TYR A 99 -2.15 5.59 4.93
CA TYR A 99 -0.67 5.61 4.94
C TYR A 99 -0.07 6.27 3.71
N ALA A 100 -0.76 6.28 2.56
CA ALA A 100 -0.33 7.11 1.44
C ALA A 100 -0.22 8.58 1.84
N GLY A 101 -1.21 9.12 2.56
CA GLY A 101 -1.17 10.47 3.10
C GLY A 101 -0.08 10.65 4.16
N GLU A 102 -0.02 9.75 5.15
CA GLU A 102 0.99 9.84 6.22
C GLU A 102 2.42 9.84 5.68
N LEU A 103 2.75 8.94 4.77
CA LEU A 103 4.11 8.82 4.25
C LEU A 103 4.50 9.98 3.30
N VAL A 104 3.55 10.51 2.52
CA VAL A 104 3.82 11.63 1.63
C VAL A 104 4.03 12.93 2.42
N TRP A 105 3.23 13.17 3.47
CA TRP A 105 3.24 14.43 4.20
C TRP A 105 4.13 14.44 5.44
N ARG A 106 4.58 13.29 5.91
CA ARG A 106 5.38 13.14 7.13
C ARG A 106 6.59 14.06 7.20
N ASP A 107 7.36 14.11 6.13
CA ASP A 107 8.60 14.87 6.09
C ASP A 107 8.34 16.39 6.12
N ARG A 108 7.19 16.82 5.55
CA ARG A 108 6.73 18.21 5.60
C ARG A 108 6.17 18.59 6.96
N GLU A 109 5.36 17.74 7.58
CA GLU A 109 4.78 17.96 8.90
C GLU A 109 5.88 18.06 9.98
N ARG A 110 6.95 17.31 9.84
CA ARG A 110 8.11 17.35 10.74
C ARG A 110 9.11 18.44 10.41
N ARG A 111 8.85 19.28 9.41
CA ARG A 111 9.76 20.34 8.90
C ARG A 111 11.16 19.83 8.53
N MET A 112 11.28 18.55 8.19
CA MET A 112 12.55 17.94 7.78
C MET A 112 12.79 18.03 6.27
N HIS A 113 11.78 18.43 5.50
CA HIS A 113 11.84 18.50 4.04
C HIS A 113 12.98 19.40 3.55
N GLU A 114 13.27 20.54 4.22
CA GLU A 114 14.36 21.44 3.83
C GLU A 114 15.72 20.75 3.88
N ILE A 115 15.97 19.94 4.92
CA ILE A 115 17.22 19.19 5.08
C ILE A 115 17.28 18.05 4.07
N ILE A 116 16.18 17.34 3.87
CA ILE A 116 16.11 16.19 2.96
C ILE A 116 16.21 16.66 1.50
N ASP A 117 15.54 17.75 1.14
CA ASP A 117 15.55 18.32 -0.21
C ASP A 117 16.92 18.93 -0.59
N SER A 118 17.75 19.32 0.39
CA SER A 118 19.12 19.78 0.16
C SER A 118 20.10 18.63 -0.13
N THR A 119 19.70 17.38 0.11
CA THR A 119 20.56 16.22 -0.18
C THR A 119 20.60 15.92 -1.68
N PRO A 120 21.73 15.44 -2.24
CA PRO A 120 21.85 15.07 -3.64
C PRO A 120 21.16 13.73 -3.97
N ALA A 121 20.08 13.39 -3.24
CA ALA A 121 19.34 12.16 -3.48
C ALA A 121 18.50 12.27 -4.78
N PRO A 122 18.44 11.22 -5.61
CA PRO A 122 17.62 11.19 -6.80
C PRO A 122 16.12 11.20 -6.43
N ASP A 123 15.28 11.82 -7.27
CA ASP A 123 13.85 12.02 -6.99
C ASP A 123 13.07 10.71 -6.78
N TRP A 124 13.47 9.62 -7.45
CA TRP A 124 12.86 8.31 -7.25
C TRP A 124 12.99 7.79 -5.80
N ALA A 125 14.02 8.22 -5.07
CA ALA A 125 14.23 7.83 -3.67
C ALA A 125 13.13 8.39 -2.72
N PHE A 126 12.30 9.30 -3.20
CA PHE A 126 11.18 9.83 -2.40
C PHE A 126 9.86 9.07 -2.65
N VAL A 127 9.66 8.51 -3.83
CA VAL A 127 8.40 7.84 -4.21
C VAL A 127 8.49 6.33 -4.05
N VAL A 128 9.55 5.71 -4.59
CA VAL A 128 9.69 4.25 -4.62
C VAL A 128 9.72 3.60 -3.23
N PRO A 129 10.49 4.11 -2.24
CA PRO A 129 10.47 3.52 -0.89
C PRO A 129 9.09 3.60 -0.23
N LYS A 130 8.33 4.66 -0.48
CA LYS A 130 6.97 4.83 0.09
C LYS A 130 6.00 3.80 -0.50
N ILE A 131 6.02 3.59 -1.82
CA ILE A 131 5.22 2.54 -2.48
C ILE A 131 5.61 1.16 -1.94
N LEU A 132 6.90 0.87 -1.84
CA LEU A 132 7.40 -0.41 -1.33
C LEU A 132 6.98 -0.63 0.12
N SER A 133 7.08 0.39 0.96
CA SER A 133 6.70 0.32 2.38
C SER A 133 5.23 0.03 2.56
N ILE A 134 4.36 0.74 1.84
CA ILE A 134 2.92 0.50 1.88
C ILE A 134 2.60 -0.92 1.37
N SER A 135 3.24 -1.35 0.28
CA SER A 135 3.04 -2.69 -0.28
C SER A 135 3.36 -3.79 0.72
N ILE A 136 4.47 -3.66 1.45
CA ILE A 136 4.88 -4.62 2.48
C ILE A 136 3.92 -4.61 3.67
N VAL A 137 3.47 -3.43 4.10
CA VAL A 137 2.48 -3.29 5.19
C VAL A 137 1.16 -3.95 4.80
N LEU A 138 0.66 -3.71 3.58
CA LEU A 138 -0.57 -4.30 3.07
C LEU A 138 -0.45 -5.83 2.93
N PHE A 139 0.65 -6.31 2.37
CA PHE A 139 0.93 -7.75 2.30
C PHE A 139 0.93 -8.39 3.69
N SER A 140 1.61 -7.76 4.66
CA SER A 140 1.66 -8.26 6.05
C SER A 140 0.28 -8.29 6.70
N THR A 141 -0.56 -7.29 6.42
CA THR A 141 -1.93 -7.20 6.92
C THR A 141 -2.79 -8.35 6.39
N LEU A 142 -2.67 -8.64 5.08
CA LEU A 142 -3.37 -9.76 4.45
C LEU A 142 -2.84 -11.11 4.93
N ALA A 143 -1.53 -11.24 5.13
CA ALA A 143 -0.95 -12.44 5.71
C ALA A 143 -1.46 -12.69 7.14
N ALA A 144 -1.60 -11.63 7.94
CA ALA A 144 -2.18 -11.73 9.29
C ALA A 144 -3.63 -12.21 9.27
N SER A 145 -4.44 -11.77 8.29
CA SER A 145 -5.83 -12.25 8.15
C SER A 145 -5.90 -13.73 7.77
N VAL A 146 -4.94 -14.24 6.98
CA VAL A 146 -4.83 -15.68 6.69
C VAL A 146 -4.47 -16.48 7.95
N LEU A 147 -3.58 -15.96 8.79
CA LEU A 147 -3.26 -16.62 10.07
C LEU A 147 -4.51 -16.72 10.96
N ALA A 148 -5.38 -15.70 10.97
CA ALA A 148 -6.66 -15.75 11.65
C ALA A 148 -7.58 -16.84 11.08
N ALA A 149 -7.65 -16.98 9.75
CA ALA A 149 -8.45 -18.02 9.10
C ALA A 149 -7.94 -19.43 9.44
N ILE A 150 -6.64 -19.66 9.37
CA ILE A 150 -6.02 -20.93 9.74
C ILE A 150 -6.30 -21.24 11.22
N PHE A 151 -6.18 -20.23 12.09
CA PHE A 151 -6.47 -20.41 13.51
C PHE A 151 -7.93 -20.84 13.76
N VAL A 152 -8.89 -20.24 13.09
CA VAL A 152 -10.32 -20.61 13.17
C VAL A 152 -10.54 -22.04 12.64
N GLN A 153 -9.91 -22.42 11.51
CA GLN A 153 -9.99 -23.79 10.98
C GLN A 153 -9.51 -24.81 12.01
N LEU A 154 -8.36 -24.57 12.65
CA LEU A 154 -7.81 -25.45 13.68
C LEU A 154 -8.74 -25.55 14.90
N LEU A 155 -9.32 -24.44 15.36
CA LEU A 155 -10.29 -24.45 16.48
C LEU A 155 -11.55 -25.25 16.17
N LYS A 156 -11.96 -25.28 14.90
CA LYS A 156 -13.10 -26.06 14.41
C LYS A 156 -12.76 -27.52 14.08
N GLY A 157 -11.52 -27.95 14.34
CA GLY A 157 -11.06 -29.32 14.13
C GLY A 157 -10.77 -29.67 12.68
N TYR A 158 -10.59 -28.67 11.80
CA TYR A 158 -10.22 -28.87 10.41
C TYR A 158 -8.71 -28.72 10.24
N PHE A 159 -8.01 -29.81 9.86
CA PHE A 159 -6.55 -29.88 9.80
C PHE A 159 -5.99 -29.99 8.38
N ASP A 160 -6.85 -30.10 7.36
CA ASP A 160 -6.42 -30.12 5.96
C ASP A 160 -6.21 -28.69 5.47
N LEU A 161 -5.04 -28.14 5.82
CA LEU A 161 -4.69 -26.74 5.61
C LEU A 161 -4.02 -26.57 4.25
N GLU A 162 -4.70 -25.94 3.31
CA GLU A 162 -4.17 -25.64 1.98
C GLU A 162 -3.57 -24.23 1.90
N VAL A 163 -2.46 -23.98 2.60
CA VAL A 163 -1.82 -22.65 2.72
C VAL A 163 -1.48 -22.05 1.34
N GLY A 164 -1.11 -22.89 0.37
CA GLY A 164 -0.84 -22.44 -1.00
C GLY A 164 -2.05 -21.80 -1.67
N LYS A 165 -3.26 -22.30 -1.43
CA LYS A 165 -4.50 -21.71 -1.96
C LYS A 165 -4.77 -20.34 -1.35
N TYR A 166 -4.56 -20.14 -0.04
CA TYR A 166 -4.64 -18.82 0.60
C TYR A 166 -3.73 -17.80 -0.08
N PHE A 167 -2.48 -18.20 -0.37
CA PHE A 167 -1.52 -17.31 -1.00
C PHE A 167 -1.94 -16.95 -2.43
N VAL A 168 -2.24 -17.95 -3.27
CA VAL A 168 -2.53 -17.77 -4.71
C VAL A 168 -3.91 -17.16 -4.97
N TRP A 169 -4.93 -17.55 -4.19
CA TRP A 169 -6.31 -17.13 -4.46
C TRP A 169 -6.74 -15.89 -3.67
N TYR A 170 -6.02 -15.54 -2.59
CA TYR A 170 -6.39 -14.41 -1.74
C TYR A 170 -5.25 -13.40 -1.56
N VAL A 171 -4.14 -13.79 -0.94
CA VAL A 171 -3.09 -12.83 -0.55
C VAL A 171 -2.51 -12.12 -1.77
N LEU A 172 -2.04 -12.86 -2.75
CA LEU A 172 -1.37 -12.29 -3.93
C LEU A 172 -2.31 -11.40 -4.76
N PRO A 173 -3.50 -11.85 -5.20
CA PRO A 173 -4.41 -11.03 -6.00
C PRO A 173 -4.93 -9.81 -5.24
N THR A 174 -5.24 -9.95 -3.94
CA THR A 174 -5.72 -8.83 -3.13
C THR A 174 -4.62 -7.82 -2.86
N THR A 175 -3.38 -8.27 -2.59
CA THR A 175 -2.22 -7.38 -2.44
C THR A 175 -2.03 -6.52 -3.68
N VAL A 176 -2.06 -7.12 -4.87
CA VAL A 176 -1.95 -6.35 -6.13
C VAL A 176 -3.04 -5.29 -6.19
N SER A 177 -4.29 -5.66 -5.97
CA SER A 177 -5.42 -4.71 -6.05
C SER A 177 -5.30 -3.55 -5.05
N VAL A 178 -4.95 -3.82 -3.78
CA VAL A 178 -4.83 -2.73 -2.79
C VAL A 178 -3.57 -1.88 -2.98
N VAL A 179 -2.50 -2.45 -3.55
CA VAL A 179 -1.30 -1.68 -3.96
C VAL A 179 -1.61 -0.74 -5.11
N LEU A 180 -2.46 -1.12 -6.07
CA LEU A 180 -2.93 -0.20 -7.11
C LEU A 180 -3.62 1.02 -6.49
N PHE A 181 -4.52 0.82 -5.52
CA PHE A 181 -5.15 1.93 -4.78
C PHE A 181 -4.15 2.74 -3.96
N ALA A 182 -3.11 2.12 -3.39
CA ALA A 182 -2.06 2.84 -2.67
C ALA A 182 -1.26 3.76 -3.60
N VAL A 183 -0.92 3.30 -4.80
CA VAL A 183 -0.23 4.12 -5.82
C VAL A 183 -1.11 5.29 -6.26
N LEU A 184 -2.40 5.05 -6.51
CA LEU A 184 -3.36 6.11 -6.83
C LEU A 184 -3.45 7.12 -5.68
N ALA A 185 -3.53 6.65 -4.42
CA ALA A 185 -3.59 7.52 -3.26
C ALA A 185 -2.31 8.38 -3.11
N ILE A 186 -1.12 7.82 -3.35
CA ILE A 186 0.14 8.57 -3.37
C ILE A 186 0.06 9.65 -4.47
N PHE A 187 -0.36 9.29 -5.67
CA PHE A 187 -0.53 10.24 -6.77
C PHE A 187 -1.49 11.38 -6.41
N MET A 188 -2.68 11.07 -5.86
CA MET A 188 -3.64 12.07 -5.41
C MET A 188 -3.06 13.00 -4.33
N GLN A 189 -2.23 12.47 -3.43
CA GLN A 189 -1.54 13.27 -2.41
C GLN A 189 -0.49 14.23 -3.01
N THR A 190 0.09 13.91 -4.17
CA THR A 190 1.04 14.84 -4.85
C THR A 190 0.33 16.01 -5.52
N LEU A 191 -0.95 15.87 -5.86
CA LEU A 191 -1.73 16.92 -6.54
C LEU A 191 -2.23 18.01 -5.59
N VAL A 192 -2.32 17.72 -4.30
CA VAL A 192 -2.94 18.61 -3.30
C VAL A 192 -1.91 19.34 -2.45
N SER A 193 -2.35 20.39 -1.76
CA SER A 193 -1.49 21.19 -0.87
C SER A 193 -1.55 20.76 0.59
N HIS A 194 -2.54 19.94 0.98
CA HIS A 194 -2.74 19.48 2.36
C HIS A 194 -3.19 18.01 2.37
N LYS A 195 -2.72 17.26 3.36
CA LYS A 195 -3.01 15.84 3.56
C LYS A 195 -4.51 15.51 3.55
N SER A 196 -5.32 16.32 4.23
CA SER A 196 -6.76 16.09 4.33
C SER A 196 -7.49 16.20 2.99
N PHE A 197 -7.05 17.09 2.09
CA PHE A 197 -7.62 17.19 0.74
C PHE A 197 -7.31 15.94 -0.10
N GLY A 198 -6.12 15.36 0.07
CA GLY A 198 -5.77 14.12 -0.61
C GLY A 198 -6.63 12.93 -0.15
N TRP A 199 -6.90 12.82 1.15
CA TRP A 199 -7.83 11.83 1.68
C TRP A 199 -9.26 12.03 1.18
N MET A 200 -9.73 13.29 1.18
CA MET A 200 -11.06 13.63 0.65
C MET A 200 -11.17 13.28 -0.84
N LEU A 201 -10.17 13.62 -1.63
CA LEU A 201 -10.14 13.33 -3.07
C LEU A 201 -10.19 11.81 -3.32
N MET A 202 -9.44 11.04 -2.53
CA MET A 202 -9.44 9.59 -2.61
C MET A 202 -10.77 8.96 -2.18
N LEU A 203 -11.41 9.52 -1.13
CA LEU A 203 -12.74 9.11 -0.71
C LEU A 203 -13.79 9.37 -1.80
N LEU A 204 -13.77 10.58 -2.39
CA LEU A 204 -14.65 10.94 -3.52
C LEU A 204 -14.44 10.00 -4.71
N PHE A 205 -13.19 9.63 -4.99
CA PHE A 205 -12.87 8.69 -6.04
C PHE A 205 -13.48 7.31 -5.77
N VAL A 206 -13.33 6.75 -4.57
CA VAL A 206 -13.89 5.44 -4.19
C VAL A 206 -15.42 5.46 -4.24
N VAL A 207 -16.06 6.52 -3.70
CA VAL A 207 -17.51 6.69 -3.77
C VAL A 207 -17.97 6.86 -5.23
N GLY A 208 -17.22 7.60 -6.04
CA GLY A 208 -17.48 7.76 -7.48
C GLY A 208 -17.48 6.42 -8.21
N GLN A 209 -16.48 5.56 -7.98
CA GLN A 209 -16.44 4.23 -8.60
C GLN A 209 -17.69 3.39 -8.27
N THR A 210 -18.12 3.34 -7.01
CA THR A 210 -19.32 2.61 -6.62
C THR A 210 -20.60 3.20 -7.21
N THR A 211 -20.61 4.51 -7.48
CA THR A 211 -21.72 5.20 -8.14
C THR A 211 -21.75 4.88 -9.63
N PHE A 212 -20.61 4.84 -10.31
CA PHE A 212 -20.53 4.46 -11.73
C PHE A 212 -21.07 3.06 -11.98
N ASP A 213 -20.78 2.12 -11.11
CA ASP A 213 -21.33 0.77 -11.17
C ASP A 213 -22.85 0.77 -11.19
N ARG A 214 -23.47 1.56 -10.29
CA ARG A 214 -24.94 1.71 -10.21
C ARG A 214 -25.57 2.46 -11.39
N LEU A 215 -24.78 3.27 -12.11
CA LEU A 215 -25.21 4.00 -13.31
C LEU A 215 -25.09 3.17 -14.60
N GLY A 216 -24.70 1.89 -14.50
CA GLY A 216 -24.60 0.97 -15.63
C GLY A 216 -23.21 0.93 -16.29
N PHE A 217 -22.19 1.56 -15.70
CA PHE A 217 -20.80 1.43 -16.14
C PHE A 217 -20.15 0.21 -15.49
N GLU A 218 -20.72 -0.98 -15.72
CA GLU A 218 -20.33 -2.23 -15.04
C GLU A 218 -19.04 -2.85 -15.58
N HIS A 219 -18.51 -2.36 -16.71
CA HIS A 219 -17.33 -2.96 -17.30
C HIS A 219 -16.06 -2.66 -16.46
N ASN A 220 -15.27 -3.70 -16.17
CA ASN A 220 -14.07 -3.62 -15.30
C ASN A 220 -13.02 -2.59 -15.75
N LEU A 221 -13.03 -2.13 -16.99
CA LEU A 221 -12.13 -1.07 -17.47
C LEU A 221 -12.61 0.35 -17.14
N TYR A 222 -13.86 0.53 -16.72
CA TYR A 222 -14.34 1.82 -16.22
C TYR A 222 -14.02 2.03 -14.74
N GLN A 223 -13.66 0.95 -14.04
CA GLN A 223 -13.32 0.97 -12.63
C GLN A 223 -11.82 0.75 -12.45
N TYR A 224 -11.16 1.71 -11.82
CA TYR A 224 -9.73 1.56 -11.51
C TYR A 224 -9.49 0.36 -10.60
N ALA A 225 -8.48 -0.44 -10.94
CA ALA A 225 -8.21 -1.73 -10.32
C ALA A 225 -9.35 -2.76 -10.42
N GLY A 226 -10.37 -2.49 -11.28
CA GLY A 226 -11.45 -3.41 -11.56
C GLY A 226 -10.94 -4.69 -12.22
N ASN A 227 -11.49 -5.82 -11.79
CA ASN A 227 -11.16 -7.12 -12.38
C ASN A 227 -12.42 -8.02 -12.35
N PRO A 228 -12.56 -8.94 -13.31
CA PRO A 228 -13.69 -9.86 -13.31
C PRO A 228 -13.67 -10.74 -12.07
N GLY A 229 -14.86 -11.09 -11.58
CA GLY A 229 -15.01 -12.00 -10.46
C GLY A 229 -14.34 -13.34 -10.75
N THR A 230 -13.65 -13.88 -9.76
CA THR A 230 -12.98 -15.18 -9.85
C THR A 230 -13.69 -16.16 -8.91
N PRO A 231 -14.75 -16.86 -9.37
CA PRO A 231 -15.41 -17.87 -8.56
C PRO A 231 -14.41 -18.96 -8.16
N LEU A 232 -14.44 -19.36 -6.90
CA LEU A 232 -13.57 -20.41 -6.38
C LEU A 232 -14.29 -21.75 -6.41
N SER A 233 -13.62 -22.78 -6.88
CA SER A 233 -14.11 -24.16 -6.89
C SER A 233 -13.05 -25.09 -6.31
N ASP A 234 -13.49 -26.03 -5.47
CA ASP A 234 -12.59 -27.05 -4.92
C ASP A 234 -12.11 -28.03 -6.00
N MET A 235 -12.89 -28.18 -7.09
CA MET A 235 -12.56 -29.11 -8.19
C MET A 235 -11.68 -28.49 -9.28
N ASN A 236 -11.92 -27.22 -9.62
CA ASN A 236 -11.27 -26.56 -10.77
C ASN A 236 -10.52 -25.28 -10.37
N GLY A 237 -10.40 -24.97 -9.07
CA GLY A 237 -9.74 -23.77 -8.60
C GLY A 237 -10.44 -22.50 -9.10
N GLN A 238 -9.71 -21.61 -9.75
CA GLN A 238 -10.22 -20.40 -10.40
C GLN A 238 -10.53 -20.62 -11.89
N GLY A 239 -10.16 -21.78 -12.45
CA GLY A 239 -10.32 -22.07 -13.88
C GLY A 239 -9.70 -20.98 -14.77
N ASP A 240 -10.32 -20.74 -15.92
CA ASP A 240 -9.90 -19.68 -16.85
C ASP A 240 -10.19 -18.26 -16.31
N PHE A 241 -11.12 -18.10 -15.38
CA PHE A 241 -11.42 -16.80 -14.76
C PHE A 241 -10.20 -16.19 -14.06
N GLY A 242 -9.36 -17.03 -13.42
CA GLY A 242 -8.12 -16.58 -12.82
C GLY A 242 -7.17 -15.94 -13.83
N ARG A 243 -7.01 -16.56 -15.00
CA ARG A 243 -6.15 -16.06 -16.08
C ARG A 243 -6.66 -14.70 -16.61
N PHE A 244 -7.96 -14.57 -16.85
CA PHE A 244 -8.55 -13.29 -17.28
C PHE A 244 -8.37 -12.20 -16.22
N ALA A 245 -8.62 -12.49 -14.95
CA ALA A 245 -8.41 -11.53 -13.87
C ALA A 245 -6.95 -11.05 -13.78
N TRP A 246 -5.97 -11.91 -14.08
CA TRP A 246 -4.57 -11.52 -14.12
C TRP A 246 -4.22 -10.59 -15.28
N TRP A 247 -4.87 -10.70 -16.43
CA TRP A 247 -4.72 -9.74 -17.52
C TRP A 247 -5.23 -8.35 -17.12
N PHE A 248 -6.37 -8.25 -16.44
CA PHE A 248 -6.87 -6.98 -15.92
C PHE A 248 -5.93 -6.38 -14.86
N ARG A 249 -5.39 -7.22 -13.97
CA ARG A 249 -4.38 -6.76 -12.99
C ARG A 249 -3.11 -6.27 -13.65
N ALA A 250 -2.63 -6.93 -14.69
CA ALA A 250 -1.47 -6.49 -15.47
C ALA A 250 -1.73 -5.15 -16.15
N TYR A 251 -2.89 -4.97 -16.77
CA TYR A 251 -3.31 -3.70 -17.38
C TYR A 251 -3.32 -2.58 -16.34
N TRP A 252 -3.99 -2.77 -15.20
CA TRP A 252 -4.05 -1.77 -14.14
C TRP A 252 -2.70 -1.52 -13.47
N SER A 253 -1.83 -2.53 -13.41
CA SER A 253 -0.46 -2.36 -12.92
C SER A 253 0.36 -1.46 -13.84
N ALA A 254 0.19 -1.58 -15.16
CA ALA A 254 0.81 -0.65 -16.11
C ALA A 254 0.30 0.78 -15.93
N ALA A 255 -1.02 0.96 -15.72
CA ALA A 255 -1.60 2.26 -15.40
C ALA A 255 -1.06 2.82 -14.07
N ALA A 256 -0.90 1.98 -13.03
CA ALA A 256 -0.32 2.39 -11.76
C ALA A 256 1.15 2.80 -11.88
N VAL A 257 1.94 2.12 -12.73
CA VAL A 257 3.31 2.54 -13.03
C VAL A 257 3.31 3.94 -13.67
N LEU A 258 2.39 4.21 -14.60
CA LEU A 258 2.24 5.55 -15.18
C LEU A 258 1.89 6.59 -14.11
N LEU A 259 0.95 6.27 -13.19
CA LEU A 259 0.61 7.17 -12.08
C LEU A 259 1.80 7.39 -11.14
N ALA A 260 2.61 6.37 -10.87
CA ALA A 260 3.83 6.50 -10.07
C ALA A 260 4.87 7.41 -10.75
N VAL A 261 5.03 7.30 -12.07
CA VAL A 261 5.89 8.20 -12.86
C VAL A 261 5.35 9.63 -12.83
N LEU A 262 4.05 9.82 -12.95
CA LEU A 262 3.42 11.14 -12.82
C LEU A 262 3.59 11.71 -11.41
N ALA A 263 3.40 10.89 -10.37
CA ALA A 263 3.65 11.29 -8.98
C ALA A 263 5.11 11.72 -8.78
N TYR A 264 6.06 10.99 -9.36
CA TYR A 264 7.46 11.34 -9.38
C TYR A 264 7.72 12.68 -10.09
N ALA A 265 7.14 12.88 -11.28
CA ALA A 265 7.32 14.11 -12.06
C ALA A 265 6.71 15.34 -11.37
N LEU A 266 5.62 15.15 -10.64
CA LEU A 266 4.90 16.19 -9.91
C LEU A 266 5.41 16.38 -8.47
N TRP A 267 6.40 15.58 -8.04
CA TRP A 267 6.93 15.67 -6.69
C TRP A 267 7.60 17.02 -6.45
N ARG A 268 7.04 17.81 -5.55
CA ARG A 268 7.54 19.16 -5.24
C ARG A 268 8.73 19.07 -4.29
N ARG A 269 9.87 19.59 -4.72
CA ARG A 269 11.07 19.82 -3.89
C ARG A 269 11.18 21.30 -3.54
N GLY A 270 11.59 21.59 -2.31
CA GLY A 270 11.93 22.95 -1.85
C GLY A 270 10.73 23.87 -1.60
N ILE A 271 11.02 25.07 -1.12
CA ILE A 271 10.07 26.13 -0.85
C ILE A 271 9.79 26.87 -2.17
N GLY A 272 8.79 26.45 -2.92
CA GLY A 272 8.25 27.25 -4.02
C GLY A 272 8.83 27.04 -5.41
N ALA A 273 9.26 25.83 -5.78
CA ALA A 273 9.54 25.54 -7.18
C ALA A 273 8.21 25.38 -7.96
N PRO A 274 7.87 26.28 -8.92
CA PRO A 274 6.82 25.99 -9.88
C PRO A 274 7.22 24.77 -10.71
N LEU A 275 6.21 24.07 -11.24
CA LEU A 275 6.38 22.99 -12.21
C LEU A 275 7.56 23.29 -13.14
N ARG A 276 8.53 22.38 -13.23
CA ARG A 276 9.60 22.46 -14.23
C ARG A 276 8.96 22.60 -15.61
N THR A 277 9.05 23.80 -16.17
CA THR A 277 8.82 24.05 -17.61
C THR A 277 9.94 23.41 -18.41
#